data_e82cf12aa1896bbcb4f2e5e40b38bcb2
#
_entry.id   e82cf12aa1896bbcb4f2e5e40b38bcb2
#
_cell.length_a   1.000
_cell.length_b   1.000
_cell.length_c   1.000
_cell.angle_alpha   90.00
_cell.angle_beta   90.00
_cell.angle_gamma   90.00
#
_symmetry.space_group_name_H-M   'P 1'
#
loop_
_entity.id
_entity.type
_entity.pdbx_description
1 polymer ?
#
loop_
_entity_poly.entity_id
_entity_poly.type
_entity_poly.pdbx_seq_one_letter_code
_entity_poly.pdbx_strand_id
1 'polypeptide(L)'
;MRRSGQIAGFAVLVALISSALPAQAQTPVLSADPIGDLLAGAVRTTAEVTLKLKATLYHVGAAGVGTRDSLGCIVSPMRTLAVDPKVIPRRTIVFIEETVGMLLPDGRLHDGLWYASDTGGAIKGNKIDLFTGDGRGSMTPFTQRGLNLAALTAIKVGTFTGCPPK
;
A
#
# COMPACT_ATOMS: atom_id res chain seq x y z
N MET A 1 -26.65 -82.82 24.77
CA MET A 1 -26.18 -83.07 23.36
C MET A 1 -26.40 -81.88 22.54
N ARG A 2 -25.29 -81.13 22.17
CA ARG A 2 -25.03 -80.48 20.86
C ARG A 2 -23.73 -79.74 20.95
N ARG A 3 -22.92 -80.01 20.00
CA ARG A 3 -21.49 -79.69 19.89
C ARG A 3 -21.26 -78.26 19.53
N SER A 4 -20.18 -77.77 20.09
CA SER A 4 -19.40 -76.57 19.74
C SER A 4 -18.98 -76.51 18.26
N GLY A 5 -19.01 -75.38 17.70
CA GLY A 5 -18.26 -75.03 16.48
C GLY A 5 -17.45 -73.75 16.75
N GLN A 6 -16.13 -73.93 16.94
CA GLN A 6 -15.16 -72.80 16.95
C GLN A 6 -14.89 -72.47 15.53
N ILE A 7 -15.04 -71.20 15.18
CA ILE A 7 -14.58 -70.64 13.93
C ILE A 7 -13.39 -69.77 14.28
N ALA A 8 -12.19 -70.22 13.86
CA ALA A 8 -10.94 -69.44 13.94
C ALA A 8 -10.95 -68.34 12.90
N GLY A 9 -11.00 -67.09 13.36
CA GLY A 9 -10.84 -65.93 12.53
C GLY A 9 -9.35 -65.63 12.32
N PHE A 10 -8.89 -65.77 11.08
CA PHE A 10 -7.57 -65.33 10.67
C PHE A 10 -7.57 -63.80 10.60
N ALA A 11 -6.81 -63.15 11.48
CA ALA A 11 -6.53 -61.72 11.39
C ALA A 11 -5.40 -61.52 10.38
N VAL A 12 -5.70 -60.95 9.23
CA VAL A 12 -4.71 -60.50 8.25
C VAL A 12 -4.21 -59.15 8.70
N LEU A 13 -2.97 -59.11 9.17
CA LEU A 13 -2.24 -57.90 9.53
C LEU A 13 -1.74 -57.26 8.24
N VAL A 14 -2.41 -56.23 7.74
CA VAL A 14 -1.93 -55.41 6.63
C VAL A 14 -0.93 -54.39 7.19
N ALA A 15 0.36 -54.65 6.98
CA ALA A 15 1.43 -53.69 7.28
C ALA A 15 1.42 -52.60 6.22
N LEU A 16 0.99 -51.39 6.59
CA LEU A 16 1.15 -50.20 5.78
C LEU A 16 2.62 -49.74 5.81
N ILE A 17 3.35 -50.07 4.75
CA ILE A 17 4.69 -49.56 4.55
C ILE A 17 4.54 -48.11 4.07
N SER A 18 4.74 -47.16 4.97
CA SER A 18 4.82 -45.73 4.67
C SER A 18 6.19 -45.46 4.04
N SER A 19 6.28 -45.45 2.72
CA SER A 19 7.48 -45.04 1.99
C SER A 19 7.58 -43.52 2.04
N ALA A 20 8.38 -42.99 2.98
CA ALA A 20 8.78 -41.60 2.97
C ALA A 20 9.68 -41.36 1.75
N LEU A 21 9.20 -40.58 0.80
CA LEU A 21 10.02 -40.07 -0.31
C LEU A 21 11.11 -39.15 0.26
N PRO A 22 12.39 -39.33 -0.12
CA PRO A 22 13.43 -38.40 0.29
C PRO A 22 13.14 -37.01 -0.28
N ALA A 23 13.18 -36.00 0.57
CA ALA A 23 13.15 -34.61 0.15
C ALA A 23 14.37 -34.37 -0.77
N GLN A 24 14.12 -34.18 -2.05
CA GLN A 24 15.17 -33.80 -2.97
C GLN A 24 15.62 -32.38 -2.61
N ALA A 25 16.84 -32.27 -2.10
CA ALA A 25 17.52 -30.99 -1.98
C ALA A 25 17.65 -30.39 -3.39
N GLN A 26 16.86 -29.36 -3.68
CA GLN A 26 17.00 -28.59 -4.90
C GLN A 26 18.33 -27.85 -4.81
N THR A 27 19.35 -28.34 -5.52
CA THR A 27 20.55 -27.56 -5.76
C THR A 27 20.17 -26.32 -6.55
N PRO A 28 20.60 -25.11 -6.12
CA PRO A 28 20.35 -23.91 -6.91
C PRO A 28 21.04 -24.10 -8.26
N VAL A 29 20.23 -24.19 -9.33
CA VAL A 29 20.74 -24.15 -10.70
C VAL A 29 21.26 -22.74 -10.89
N LEU A 30 22.58 -22.55 -10.95
CA LEU A 30 23.16 -21.28 -11.38
C LEU A 30 22.67 -21.06 -12.82
N SER A 31 21.83 -20.05 -12.99
CA SER A 31 21.39 -19.61 -14.32
C SER A 31 22.62 -19.18 -15.13
N ALA A 32 22.66 -19.57 -16.39
CA ALA A 32 23.69 -19.15 -17.34
C ALA A 32 23.51 -17.67 -17.79
N ASP A 33 22.47 -16.98 -17.29
CA ASP A 33 22.15 -15.60 -17.61
C ASP A 33 22.22 -14.70 -16.36
N PRO A 34 23.43 -14.20 -15.99
CA PRO A 34 23.61 -13.32 -14.84
C PRO A 34 22.88 -11.99 -14.98
N ILE A 35 22.59 -11.53 -16.20
CA ILE A 35 21.83 -10.29 -16.45
C ILE A 35 20.36 -10.54 -16.21
N GLY A 36 19.82 -11.66 -16.66
CA GLY A 36 18.45 -12.07 -16.38
C GLY A 36 18.18 -12.25 -14.89
N ASP A 37 19.12 -12.85 -14.16
CA ASP A 37 19.03 -13.03 -12.71
C ASP A 37 19.12 -11.70 -11.95
N LEU A 38 19.94 -10.76 -12.42
CA LEU A 38 20.03 -9.40 -11.85
C LEU A 38 18.72 -8.63 -12.08
N LEU A 39 18.15 -8.72 -13.28
CA LEU A 39 16.86 -8.10 -13.61
C LEU A 39 15.71 -8.75 -12.85
N ALA A 40 15.68 -10.08 -12.73
CA ALA A 40 14.68 -10.79 -11.94
C ALA A 40 14.81 -10.48 -10.44
N GLY A 41 16.02 -10.29 -9.93
CA GLY A 41 16.30 -9.81 -8.58
C GLY A 41 15.81 -8.38 -8.36
N ALA A 42 16.08 -7.47 -9.30
CA ALA A 42 15.61 -6.09 -9.26
C ALA A 42 14.07 -6.01 -9.29
N VAL A 43 13.41 -6.82 -10.11
CA VAL A 43 11.93 -6.90 -10.17
C VAL A 43 11.34 -7.49 -8.88
N ARG A 44 12.04 -8.41 -8.21
CA ARG A 44 11.58 -8.99 -6.93
C ARG A 44 11.77 -8.05 -5.75
N THR A 45 12.73 -7.12 -5.80
CA THR A 45 12.95 -6.13 -4.73
C THR A 45 11.98 -4.96 -4.78
N THR A 46 11.25 -4.77 -5.87
CA THR A 46 10.17 -3.78 -6.01
C THR A 46 8.79 -4.45 -6.07
N ALA A 47 8.47 -5.33 -5.13
CA ALA A 47 7.07 -5.57 -4.83
C ALA A 47 6.53 -4.25 -4.25
N GLU A 48 6.06 -3.37 -5.13
CA GLU A 48 5.38 -2.14 -4.76
C GLU A 48 4.20 -2.50 -3.87
N VAL A 49 4.33 -2.20 -2.58
CA VAL A 49 3.25 -2.48 -1.62
C VAL A 49 2.13 -1.51 -1.93
N THR A 50 1.15 -2.00 -2.66
CA THR A 50 -0.08 -1.27 -2.93
C THR A 50 -0.90 -1.16 -1.64
N LEU A 51 -1.24 0.05 -1.26
CA LEU A 51 -2.05 0.37 -0.09
C LEU A 51 -3.45 0.77 -0.55
N LYS A 52 -4.48 0.28 0.14
CA LYS A 52 -5.83 0.83 0.04
C LYS A 52 -6.03 1.81 1.20
N LEU A 53 -6.15 3.09 0.88
CA LEU A 53 -6.21 4.19 1.84
C LEU A 53 -7.55 4.91 1.75
N LYS A 54 -8.22 5.10 2.87
CA LYS A 54 -9.44 5.92 2.94
C LYS A 54 -9.07 7.39 2.89
N ALA A 55 -9.46 8.08 1.84
CA ALA A 55 -9.17 9.49 1.64
C ALA A 55 -10.22 10.39 2.30
N THR A 56 -9.76 11.49 2.88
CA THR A 56 -10.54 12.67 3.23
C THR A 56 -9.91 13.89 2.58
N LEU A 57 -10.57 15.04 2.66
CA LEU A 57 -10.14 16.28 2.03
C LEU A 57 -10.04 17.38 3.07
N TYR A 58 -9.00 18.20 3.02
CA TYR A 58 -8.88 19.39 3.85
C TYR A 58 -8.38 20.60 3.08
N HIS A 59 -8.61 21.79 3.63
CA HIS A 59 -8.25 23.07 3.00
C HIS A 59 -7.85 24.10 4.06
N VAL A 60 -7.08 25.09 3.71
CA VAL A 60 -6.83 26.26 4.55
C VAL A 60 -8.14 27.01 4.78
N GLY A 61 -8.38 27.43 6.02
CA GLY A 61 -9.65 28.05 6.46
C GLY A 61 -10.65 27.08 7.09
N ALA A 62 -10.38 25.77 7.08
CA ALA A 62 -11.09 24.83 7.94
C ALA A 62 -10.61 24.96 9.40
N ALA A 63 -11.48 24.61 10.36
CA ALA A 63 -11.13 24.69 11.77
C ALA A 63 -9.88 23.87 12.11
N GLY A 64 -8.88 24.49 12.72
CA GLY A 64 -7.62 23.86 13.11
C GLY A 64 -6.62 23.65 11.97
N VAL A 65 -6.91 24.12 10.74
CA VAL A 65 -6.02 24.02 9.59
C VAL A 65 -5.29 25.34 9.38
N GLY A 66 -3.95 25.30 9.54
CA GLY A 66 -3.04 26.40 9.24
C GLY A 66 -2.49 26.36 7.81
N THR A 67 -1.58 27.30 7.54
CA THR A 67 -0.85 27.39 6.25
C THR A 67 0.44 26.58 6.24
N ARG A 68 0.78 25.90 7.34
CA ARG A 68 1.98 25.06 7.46
C ARG A 68 1.60 23.65 7.85
N ASP A 69 2.31 22.70 7.26
CA ASP A 69 2.22 21.29 7.58
C ASP A 69 3.06 20.91 8.83
N SER A 70 3.02 19.65 9.20
CA SER A 70 3.74 19.15 10.38
C SER A 70 5.28 19.06 10.19
N LEU A 71 5.80 19.31 9.02
CA LEU A 71 7.24 19.51 8.75
C LEU A 71 7.64 20.99 8.85
N GLY A 72 6.67 21.91 9.05
CA GLY A 72 6.88 23.36 9.05
C GLY A 72 6.88 23.99 7.64
N CYS A 73 6.63 23.22 6.61
CA CYS A 73 6.53 23.70 5.23
C CYS A 73 5.20 24.40 4.99
N ILE A 74 5.17 25.40 4.10
CA ILE A 74 3.92 25.93 3.58
C ILE A 74 3.22 24.83 2.80
N VAL A 75 1.95 24.58 3.13
CA VAL A 75 1.15 23.56 2.46
C VAL A 75 1.03 23.85 0.95
N SER A 76 1.19 22.84 0.12
CA SER A 76 1.14 22.95 -1.34
C SER A 76 -0.13 22.25 -1.85
N PRO A 77 -1.04 22.98 -2.52
CA PRO A 77 -2.27 22.41 -3.06
C PRO A 77 -2.00 21.20 -3.94
N MET A 78 -2.76 20.13 -3.71
CA MET A 78 -2.67 18.88 -4.46
C MET A 78 -1.27 18.21 -4.43
N ARG A 79 -0.45 18.55 -3.42
CA ARG A 79 0.87 17.96 -3.17
C ARG A 79 1.05 17.53 -1.72
N THR A 80 0.55 18.34 -0.78
CA THR A 80 0.64 18.00 0.65
C THR A 80 -0.36 16.91 1.02
N LEU A 81 0.14 15.87 1.67
CA LEU A 81 -0.63 14.72 2.14
C LEU A 81 -0.46 14.57 3.64
N ALA A 82 -1.58 14.54 4.38
CA ALA A 82 -1.57 14.16 5.78
C ALA A 82 -1.76 12.65 5.93
N VAL A 83 -0.93 12.04 6.78
CA VAL A 83 -0.81 10.60 6.94
C VAL A 83 -0.70 10.19 8.41
N ASP A 84 -0.93 8.90 8.71
CA ASP A 84 -0.41 8.28 9.92
C ASP A 84 1.06 7.87 9.71
N PRO A 85 2.03 8.46 10.44
CA PRO A 85 3.45 8.14 10.27
C PRO A 85 3.82 6.69 10.58
N LYS A 86 2.94 5.95 11.28
CA LYS A 86 3.11 4.52 11.53
C LYS A 86 2.84 3.66 10.29
N VAL A 87 2.04 4.16 9.34
CA VAL A 87 1.67 3.47 8.09
C VAL A 87 2.49 4.01 6.92
N ILE A 88 2.52 5.33 6.80
CA ILE A 88 3.29 6.05 5.77
C ILE A 88 4.24 7.01 6.51
N PRO A 89 5.54 6.71 6.59
CA PRO A 89 6.50 7.61 7.21
C PRO A 89 6.45 9.01 6.58
N ARG A 90 6.62 10.05 7.39
CA ARG A 90 6.79 11.41 6.85
C ARG A 90 7.96 11.45 5.87
N ARG A 91 7.92 12.30 4.87
CA ARG A 91 8.86 12.41 3.74
C ARG A 91 8.79 11.26 2.74
N THR A 92 7.74 10.45 2.78
CA THR A 92 7.44 9.49 1.71
C THR A 92 6.75 10.20 0.55
N ILE A 93 7.15 9.88 -0.68
CA ILE A 93 6.41 10.21 -1.90
C ILE A 93 5.44 9.06 -2.15
N VAL A 94 4.16 9.42 -2.29
CA VAL A 94 3.06 8.47 -2.51
C VAL A 94 2.42 8.75 -3.86
N PHE A 95 2.37 7.75 -4.72
CA PHE A 95 1.61 7.82 -5.96
C PHE A 95 0.16 7.39 -5.68
N ILE A 96 -0.80 8.21 -6.07
CA ILE A 96 -2.25 7.93 -5.95
C ILE A 96 -2.85 8.00 -7.34
N GLU A 97 -3.17 6.85 -7.89
CA GLU A 97 -3.60 6.66 -9.28
C GLU A 97 -4.84 7.50 -9.62
N GLU A 98 -5.83 7.53 -8.73
CA GLU A 98 -7.11 8.20 -8.95
C GLU A 98 -7.00 9.73 -9.07
N THR A 99 -5.86 10.31 -8.72
CA THR A 99 -5.59 11.75 -8.83
C THR A 99 -4.87 12.15 -10.11
N VAL A 100 -4.38 11.18 -10.89
CA VAL A 100 -3.72 11.45 -12.18
C VAL A 100 -4.64 12.19 -13.12
N GLY A 101 -4.11 13.21 -13.80
CA GLY A 101 -4.84 14.02 -14.77
C GLY A 101 -5.85 15.01 -14.17
N MET A 102 -5.89 15.19 -12.83
CA MET A 102 -6.61 16.31 -12.23
C MET A 102 -5.91 17.63 -12.58
N LEU A 103 -6.68 18.68 -12.79
CA LEU A 103 -6.11 20.02 -13.07
C LEU A 103 -5.53 20.61 -11.79
N LEU A 104 -4.24 20.93 -11.81
CA LEU A 104 -3.56 21.67 -10.75
C LEU A 104 -3.93 23.16 -10.80
N PRO A 105 -3.76 23.92 -9.71
CA PRO A 105 -4.04 25.37 -9.68
C PRO A 105 -3.24 26.17 -10.71
N ASP A 106 -2.09 25.69 -11.15
CA ASP A 106 -1.23 26.31 -12.15
C ASP A 106 -1.57 25.91 -13.61
N GLY A 107 -2.62 25.14 -13.81
CA GLY A 107 -3.08 24.68 -15.12
C GLY A 107 -2.41 23.41 -15.64
N ARG A 108 -1.42 22.86 -14.95
CA ARG A 108 -0.82 21.56 -15.29
C ARG A 108 -1.73 20.40 -14.87
N LEU A 109 -1.49 19.22 -15.41
CA LEU A 109 -2.15 18.01 -14.99
C LEU A 109 -1.38 17.36 -13.83
N HIS A 110 -2.11 16.87 -12.84
CA HIS A 110 -1.55 16.15 -11.70
C HIS A 110 -0.95 14.82 -12.14
N ASP A 111 0.25 14.55 -11.70
CA ASP A 111 1.04 13.35 -12.01
C ASP A 111 0.75 12.17 -11.07
N GLY A 112 -0.17 12.33 -10.12
CA GLY A 112 -0.46 11.34 -9.08
C GLY A 112 0.46 11.41 -7.86
N LEU A 113 1.51 12.24 -7.86
CA LEU A 113 2.48 12.29 -6.76
C LEU A 113 2.02 13.19 -5.63
N TRP A 114 2.01 12.63 -4.42
CA TRP A 114 1.70 13.27 -3.16
C TRP A 114 2.86 13.14 -2.18
N TYR A 115 3.01 14.12 -1.31
CA TYR A 115 4.14 14.23 -0.39
C TYR A 115 3.64 14.14 1.05
N ALA A 116 3.99 13.07 1.74
CA ALA A 116 3.62 12.83 3.13
C ALA A 116 4.37 13.78 4.07
N SER A 117 3.94 15.04 4.11
CA SER A 117 4.55 16.12 4.89
C SER A 117 3.70 16.56 6.07
N ASP A 118 2.43 16.13 6.12
CA ASP A 118 1.51 16.52 7.16
C ASP A 118 1.01 15.33 8.00
N THR A 119 0.42 15.66 9.14
CA THR A 119 -0.21 14.69 10.05
C THR A 119 -1.46 15.35 10.68
N GLY A 120 -2.46 14.52 10.96
CA GLY A 120 -3.68 14.97 11.64
C GLY A 120 -4.03 14.09 12.84
N GLY A 121 -4.59 14.68 13.89
CA GLY A 121 -5.05 13.93 15.07
C GLY A 121 -6.05 12.82 14.73
N ALA A 122 -6.91 13.06 13.72
CA ALA A 122 -7.92 12.12 13.23
C ALA A 122 -7.42 11.23 12.07
N ILE A 123 -6.18 11.45 11.56
CA ILE A 123 -5.60 10.67 10.46
C ILE A 123 -4.78 9.53 11.07
N LYS A 124 -5.41 8.35 11.16
CA LYS A 124 -4.85 7.16 11.80
C LYS A 124 -5.04 5.92 10.92
N GLY A 125 -4.06 5.00 11.00
CA GLY A 125 -4.07 3.75 10.22
C GLY A 125 -4.07 4.04 8.72
N ASN A 126 -4.93 3.35 7.98
CA ASN A 126 -5.06 3.48 6.53
C ASN A 126 -5.92 4.68 6.09
N LYS A 127 -5.92 5.77 6.87
CA LYS A 127 -6.58 7.01 6.53
C LYS A 127 -5.56 8.05 6.08
N ILE A 128 -5.90 8.77 5.02
CA ILE A 128 -5.13 9.91 4.50
C ILE A 128 -6.02 11.13 4.34
N ASP A 129 -5.41 12.32 4.33
CA ASP A 129 -6.13 13.56 4.11
C ASP A 129 -5.40 14.37 3.02
N LEU A 130 -6.10 14.64 1.92
CA LEU A 130 -5.57 15.30 0.74
C LEU A 130 -5.74 16.81 0.89
N PHE A 131 -4.64 17.57 0.88
CA PHE A 131 -4.71 19.02 0.88
C PHE A 131 -5.14 19.55 -0.48
N THR A 132 -6.30 20.19 -0.52
CA THR A 132 -6.90 20.61 -1.79
C THR A 132 -6.55 22.06 -2.17
N GLY A 133 -6.23 22.90 -1.20
CA GLY A 133 -5.91 24.32 -1.42
C GLY A 133 -6.60 25.26 -0.43
N ASP A 134 -6.88 26.48 -0.86
CA ASP A 134 -7.48 27.51 -0.03
C ASP A 134 -9.01 27.49 -0.15
N GLY A 135 -9.65 27.51 1.00
CA GLY A 135 -11.11 27.60 1.11
C GLY A 135 -11.83 26.33 0.63
N ARG A 136 -13.08 26.20 1.02
CA ARG A 136 -13.91 25.03 0.76
C ARG A 136 -14.10 24.72 -0.74
N GLY A 137 -14.05 25.74 -1.61
CA GLY A 137 -14.20 25.59 -3.05
C GLY A 137 -13.10 24.72 -3.69
N SER A 138 -11.88 24.70 -3.10
CA SER A 138 -10.78 23.88 -3.58
C SER A 138 -11.06 22.36 -3.52
N MET A 139 -12.03 21.92 -2.72
CA MET A 139 -12.43 20.52 -2.62
C MET A 139 -13.32 20.05 -3.80
N THR A 140 -13.91 20.99 -4.55
CA THR A 140 -14.90 20.67 -5.59
C THR A 140 -14.40 19.69 -6.65
N PRO A 141 -13.20 19.82 -7.24
CA PRO A 141 -12.70 18.86 -8.23
C PRO A 141 -12.58 17.43 -7.70
N PHE A 142 -12.22 17.31 -6.42
CA PHE A 142 -12.09 16.00 -5.76
C PHE A 142 -13.45 15.36 -5.49
N THR A 143 -14.41 16.16 -5.01
CA THR A 143 -15.76 15.66 -4.72
C THR A 143 -16.49 15.27 -5.99
N GLN A 144 -16.32 16.01 -7.08
CA GLN A 144 -16.88 15.67 -8.39
C GLN A 144 -16.31 14.37 -8.96
N ARG A 145 -15.05 14.05 -8.65
CA ARG A 145 -14.44 12.76 -8.99
C ARG A 145 -14.77 11.62 -7.99
N GLY A 146 -15.54 11.91 -6.95
CA GLY A 146 -15.90 10.91 -5.93
C GLY A 146 -14.75 10.51 -5.01
N LEU A 147 -13.69 11.32 -4.89
CA LEU A 147 -12.49 10.96 -4.13
C LEU A 147 -12.65 11.19 -2.61
N ASN A 148 -13.64 11.98 -2.19
CA ASN A 148 -13.89 12.18 -0.77
C ASN A 148 -14.53 10.93 -0.15
N LEU A 149 -13.96 10.43 0.95
CA LEU A 149 -14.34 9.21 1.65
C LEU A 149 -14.15 7.92 0.83
N ALA A 150 -13.52 8.00 -0.34
CA ALA A 150 -13.21 6.84 -1.18
C ALA A 150 -12.02 6.04 -0.64
N ALA A 151 -11.95 4.77 -1.05
CA ALA A 151 -10.77 3.95 -0.90
C ALA A 151 -9.88 4.12 -2.13
N LEU A 152 -8.75 4.80 -1.98
CA LEU A 152 -7.81 5.07 -3.05
C LEU A 152 -6.68 4.06 -3.09
N THR A 153 -6.13 3.85 -4.28
CA THR A 153 -4.97 3.00 -4.53
C THR A 153 -3.70 3.84 -4.42
N ALA A 154 -2.83 3.48 -3.50
CA ALA A 154 -1.61 4.24 -3.22
C ALA A 154 -0.38 3.35 -3.22
N ILE A 155 0.73 3.87 -3.74
CA ILE A 155 2.03 3.19 -3.81
C ILE A 155 3.09 4.13 -3.24
N LYS A 156 3.95 3.61 -2.37
CA LYS A 156 5.13 4.36 -1.89
C LYS A 156 6.21 4.29 -2.97
N VAL A 157 6.50 5.41 -3.62
CA VAL A 157 7.42 5.45 -4.78
C VAL A 157 8.77 6.06 -4.47
N GLY A 158 8.95 6.64 -3.28
CA GLY A 158 10.24 7.22 -2.90
C GLY A 158 10.17 8.07 -1.64
N THR A 159 11.21 8.85 -1.41
CA THR A 159 11.32 9.81 -0.32
C THR A 159 11.76 11.17 -0.85
N PHE A 160 11.52 12.23 -0.09
CA PHE A 160 11.93 13.58 -0.42
C PHE A 160 12.64 14.27 0.74
N THR A 161 13.43 15.28 0.42
CA THR A 161 14.06 16.20 1.38
C THR A 161 13.47 17.61 1.20
N GLY A 162 13.58 18.44 2.24
CA GLY A 162 13.01 19.78 2.20
C GLY A 162 11.47 19.77 2.29
N CYS A 163 10.83 20.61 1.48
CA CYS A 163 9.39 20.77 1.42
C CYS A 163 8.78 20.18 0.14
N PRO A 164 7.46 19.84 0.15
CA PRO A 164 6.76 19.47 -1.08
C PRO A 164 6.92 20.51 -2.20
N PRO A 165 6.96 20.10 -3.47
CA PRO A 165 6.98 21.05 -4.59
C PRO A 165 5.69 21.87 -4.62
N LYS A 166 5.76 23.02 -5.29
CA LYS A 166 4.60 23.87 -5.57
C LYS A 166 3.94 23.45 -6.87
#